data_61aeb5326ab668e0d668acdf24df6b33
#
_entry.id   61aeb5326ab668e0d668acdf24df6b33
#
_cell.length_a   1.000
_cell.length_b   1.000
_cell.length_c   1.000
_cell.angle_alpha   90.00
_cell.angle_beta   90.00
_cell.angle_gamma   90.00
#
_symmetry.space_group_name_H-M   'P 1'
#
loop_
_entity.id
_entity.type
_entity.pdbx_description
1 polymer ?
#
loop_
_entity_poly.entity_id
_entity_poly.type
_entity_poly.pdbx_seq_one_letter_code
_entity_poly.pdbx_strand_id
1 'polypeptide(L)'
;MVKDSGRKVQQLEYLVDELQFKFDSSLSHLGSMCNTLAKPSIFLIGGYNGVTWLSSLESFSPEKETLVGLTPMSSPRSYASAVALDGHIFAFGGGDGMSWYNTGIPWYL
;
A
#
# COMPACT_ATOMS: atom_id res chain seq x y z
N MET A 1 27.49 -17.17 -29.25
CA MET A 1 26.75 -16.05 -28.65
C MET A 1 25.34 -16.43 -28.17
N VAL A 2 24.52 -17.04 -29.04
CA VAL A 2 23.13 -17.43 -28.66
C VAL A 2 23.11 -18.48 -27.56
N LYS A 3 24.05 -19.41 -27.51
CA LYS A 3 24.15 -20.45 -26.48
C LYS A 3 24.46 -19.88 -25.08
N ASP A 4 25.30 -18.83 -24.98
CA ASP A 4 25.67 -18.20 -23.74
C ASP A 4 24.51 -17.37 -23.14
N SER A 5 23.72 -16.71 -24.02
CA SER A 5 22.53 -15.98 -23.61
C SER A 5 21.46 -16.92 -23.05
N GLY A 6 21.25 -18.10 -23.66
CA GLY A 6 20.33 -19.13 -23.18
C GLY A 6 20.72 -19.68 -21.82
N ARG A 7 22.02 -19.94 -21.60
CA ARG A 7 22.52 -20.39 -20.27
C ARG A 7 22.34 -19.35 -19.17
N LYS A 8 22.60 -18.08 -19.48
CA LYS A 8 22.39 -16.96 -18.54
C LYS A 8 20.93 -16.81 -18.16
N VAL A 9 20.03 -16.93 -19.12
CA VAL A 9 18.59 -16.87 -18.87
C VAL A 9 18.16 -18.04 -17.96
N GLN A 10 18.59 -19.26 -18.25
CA GLN A 10 18.30 -20.43 -17.40
C GLN A 10 18.84 -20.29 -15.99
N GLN A 11 20.04 -19.74 -15.82
CA GLN A 11 20.61 -19.47 -14.50
C GLN A 11 19.83 -18.41 -13.74
N LEU A 12 19.38 -17.35 -14.43
CA LEU A 12 18.55 -16.32 -13.82
C LEU A 12 17.18 -16.86 -13.41
N GLU A 13 16.54 -17.68 -14.22
CA GLU A 13 15.28 -18.35 -13.90
C GLU A 13 15.43 -19.22 -12.65
N TYR A 14 16.48 -20.02 -12.56
CA TYR A 14 16.77 -20.83 -11.40
C TYR A 14 16.96 -19.99 -10.14
N LEU A 15 17.71 -18.89 -10.21
CA LEU A 15 17.92 -17.98 -9.09
C LEU A 15 16.65 -17.30 -8.66
N VAL A 16 15.79 -16.90 -9.60
CA VAL A 16 14.48 -16.30 -9.30
C VAL A 16 13.59 -17.31 -8.58
N ASP A 17 13.53 -18.56 -9.06
CA ASP A 17 12.74 -19.62 -8.41
C ASP A 17 13.24 -19.91 -7.00
N GLU A 18 14.56 -19.99 -6.80
CA GLU A 18 15.15 -20.19 -5.48
C GLU A 18 14.86 -19.03 -4.52
N LEU A 19 14.97 -17.79 -4.99
CA LEU A 19 14.64 -16.60 -4.21
C LEU A 19 13.15 -16.53 -3.88
N GLN A 20 12.30 -16.88 -4.84
CA GLN A 20 10.85 -16.94 -4.62
C GLN A 20 10.49 -17.97 -3.55
N PHE A 21 11.07 -19.14 -3.60
CA PHE A 21 10.87 -20.17 -2.60
C PHE A 21 11.29 -19.71 -1.20
N LYS A 22 12.47 -19.08 -1.08
CA LYS A 22 12.95 -18.52 0.20
C LYS A 22 12.05 -17.41 0.72
N PHE A 23 11.58 -16.56 -0.18
CA PHE A 23 10.66 -15.46 0.14
C PHE A 23 9.31 -16.01 0.64
N ASP A 24 8.73 -16.98 -0.06
CA ASP A 24 7.46 -17.61 0.33
C ASP A 24 7.57 -18.33 1.67
N SER A 25 8.70 -19.01 1.92
CA SER A 25 8.97 -19.68 3.20
C SER A 25 9.10 -18.67 4.33
N SER A 26 9.77 -17.53 4.09
CA SER A 26 9.90 -16.44 5.06
C SER A 26 8.57 -15.78 5.35
N LEU A 27 7.75 -15.52 4.32
CA LEU A 27 6.40 -15.00 4.47
C LEU A 27 5.50 -15.93 5.26
N SER A 28 5.55 -17.22 4.99
CA SER A 28 4.78 -18.24 5.72
C SER A 28 5.15 -18.25 7.20
N HIS A 29 6.44 -18.14 7.51
CA HIS A 29 6.93 -18.07 8.89
C HIS A 29 6.53 -16.76 9.58
N LEU A 30 6.69 -15.62 8.88
CA LEU A 30 6.26 -14.32 9.38
C LEU A 30 4.73 -14.22 9.48
N GLY A 31 4.00 -14.83 8.54
CA GLY A 31 2.54 -14.85 8.55
C GLY A 31 1.96 -15.52 9.80
N SER A 32 2.57 -16.59 10.29
CA SER A 32 2.15 -17.23 11.53
C SER A 32 2.44 -16.37 12.77
N MET A 33 3.47 -15.52 12.73
CA MET A 33 3.77 -14.55 13.77
C MET A 33 2.88 -13.30 13.65
N CYS A 34 2.63 -12.80 12.43
CA CYS A 34 1.79 -11.64 12.18
C CYS A 34 0.32 -11.85 12.52
N ASN A 35 -0.21 -13.07 12.44
CA ASN A 35 -1.58 -13.40 12.87
C ASN A 35 -1.83 -13.11 14.35
N THR A 36 -0.77 -13.03 15.16
CA THR A 36 -0.86 -12.70 16.58
C THR A 36 -0.55 -11.24 16.88
N LEU A 37 0.12 -10.49 15.96
CA LEU A 37 0.66 -9.16 16.23
C LEU A 37 0.05 -8.03 15.39
N ALA A 38 -0.31 -8.28 14.14
CA ALA A 38 -0.88 -7.26 13.26
C ALA A 38 -1.85 -7.89 12.28
N LYS A 39 -3.06 -7.31 12.17
CA LYS A 39 -4.08 -7.73 11.22
C LYS A 39 -4.08 -6.77 10.04
N PRO A 40 -4.21 -7.28 8.80
CA PRO A 40 -4.22 -6.42 7.63
C PRO A 40 -5.40 -5.44 7.66
N SER A 41 -5.13 -4.19 7.30
CA SER A 41 -6.14 -3.15 7.16
C SER A 41 -6.03 -2.52 5.78
N ILE A 42 -7.18 -2.12 5.25
CA ILE A 42 -7.27 -1.36 4.02
C ILE A 42 -7.58 0.08 4.38
N PHE A 43 -6.81 1.02 3.85
CA PHE A 43 -7.03 2.43 4.10
C PHE A 43 -7.72 3.10 2.92
N LEU A 44 -8.78 3.82 3.20
CA LEU A 44 -9.52 4.64 2.26
C LEU A 44 -9.14 6.10 2.51
N ILE A 45 -8.57 6.74 1.51
CA ILE A 45 -7.94 8.06 1.67
C ILE A 45 -8.59 9.04 0.72
N GLY A 46 -9.33 9.99 1.26
CA GLY A 46 -9.98 11.04 0.50
C GLY A 46 -10.93 10.54 -0.57
N GLY A 47 -10.89 11.17 -1.73
CA GLY A 47 -11.72 10.83 -2.88
C GLY A 47 -12.83 11.82 -3.13
N TYR A 48 -13.83 11.39 -3.90
CA TYR A 48 -15.00 12.18 -4.25
C TYR A 48 -16.25 11.31 -4.13
N ASN A 49 -17.27 11.81 -3.44
CA ASN A 49 -18.51 11.04 -3.18
C ASN A 49 -19.65 11.34 -4.14
N GLY A 50 -19.40 12.09 -5.20
CA GLY A 50 -20.43 12.54 -6.15
C GLY A 50 -20.97 13.93 -5.83
N VAL A 51 -20.69 14.48 -4.66
CA VAL A 51 -21.15 15.79 -4.19
C VAL A 51 -19.97 16.65 -3.73
N THR A 52 -19.09 16.08 -2.88
CA THR A 52 -17.96 16.81 -2.30
C THR A 52 -16.66 16.04 -2.43
N TRP A 53 -15.57 16.79 -2.45
CA TRP A 53 -14.21 16.29 -2.35
C TRP A 53 -13.91 15.97 -0.88
N LEU A 54 -13.32 14.81 -0.62
CA LEU A 54 -13.21 14.29 0.73
C LEU A 54 -11.80 14.45 1.31
N SER A 55 -11.74 14.79 2.59
CA SER A 55 -10.54 14.76 3.41
C SER A 55 -10.50 13.56 4.36
N SER A 56 -11.47 12.66 4.26
CA SER A 56 -11.59 11.52 5.16
C SER A 56 -10.42 10.54 5.02
N LEU A 57 -10.05 9.95 6.14
CA LEU A 57 -9.17 8.80 6.22
C LEU A 57 -9.89 7.74 7.04
N GLU A 58 -10.05 6.56 6.48
CA GLU A 58 -10.78 5.47 7.10
C GLU A 58 -9.98 4.17 7.01
N SER A 59 -10.08 3.36 8.03
CA SER A 59 -9.47 2.03 8.08
C SER A 59 -10.54 0.96 8.03
N PHE A 60 -10.46 0.08 7.06
CA PHE A 60 -11.32 -1.08 6.94
C PHE A 60 -10.57 -2.34 7.38
N SER A 61 -11.19 -3.09 8.28
CA SER A 61 -10.72 -4.40 8.72
C SER A 61 -11.49 -5.49 8.00
N PRO A 62 -10.85 -6.25 7.07
CA PRO A 62 -11.53 -7.34 6.38
C PRO A 62 -11.97 -8.47 7.33
N GLU A 63 -11.20 -8.71 8.39
CA GLU A 63 -11.53 -9.75 9.36
C GLU A 63 -12.78 -9.43 10.18
N LYS A 64 -12.88 -8.19 10.65
CA LYS A 64 -14.01 -7.73 11.46
C LYS A 64 -15.16 -7.16 10.62
N GLU A 65 -14.95 -6.98 9.33
CA GLU A 65 -15.88 -6.31 8.41
C GLU A 65 -16.33 -4.94 8.94
N THR A 66 -15.39 -4.20 9.56
CA THR A 66 -15.66 -2.90 10.18
C THR A 66 -14.87 -1.79 9.52
N LEU A 67 -15.51 -0.64 9.40
CA LEU A 67 -14.91 0.60 8.91
C LEU A 67 -14.80 1.58 10.09
N VAL A 68 -13.60 2.11 10.30
CA VAL A 68 -13.32 3.06 11.40
C VAL A 68 -12.74 4.34 10.80
N GLY A 69 -13.36 5.48 11.16
CA GLY A 69 -12.83 6.79 10.80
C GLY A 69 -11.58 7.12 11.60
N LEU A 70 -10.57 7.65 10.92
CA LEU A 70 -9.33 8.15 11.51
C LEU A 70 -9.29 9.68 11.40
N THR A 71 -8.24 10.28 11.95
CA THR A 71 -8.04 11.73 11.82
C THR A 71 -7.99 12.12 10.33
N PRO A 72 -8.87 13.03 9.87
CA PRO A 72 -8.93 13.40 8.47
C PRO A 72 -7.70 14.18 8.02
N MET A 73 -7.53 14.27 6.71
CA MET A 73 -6.53 15.13 6.08
C MET A 73 -6.83 16.61 6.35
N SER A 74 -5.78 17.43 6.31
CA SER A 74 -5.92 18.89 6.43
C SER A 74 -6.60 19.51 5.20
N SER A 75 -6.66 18.79 4.09
CA SER A 75 -7.31 19.23 2.85
C SER A 75 -7.92 18.04 2.12
N PRO A 76 -9.07 18.27 1.42
CA PRO A 76 -9.63 17.22 0.57
C PRO A 76 -8.67 16.85 -0.54
N ARG A 77 -8.52 15.54 -0.79
CA ARG A 77 -7.67 15.03 -1.87
C ARG A 77 -8.36 13.91 -2.61
N SER A 78 -8.58 14.12 -3.89
CA SER A 78 -9.00 13.10 -4.83
C SER A 78 -7.85 12.84 -5.81
N TYR A 79 -7.75 11.61 -6.31
CA TYR A 79 -6.67 11.20 -7.22
C TYR A 79 -5.27 11.32 -6.60
N ALA A 80 -5.15 11.27 -5.28
CA ALA A 80 -3.85 11.23 -4.61
C ALA A 80 -3.22 9.83 -4.75
N SER A 81 -1.89 9.80 -4.73
CA SER A 81 -1.15 8.54 -4.57
C SER A 81 -0.83 8.35 -3.10
N ALA A 82 -0.81 7.10 -2.63
CA ALA A 82 -0.51 6.81 -1.24
C ALA A 82 0.46 5.65 -1.11
N VAL A 83 1.25 5.68 -0.05
CA VAL A 83 2.18 4.62 0.32
C VAL A 83 2.22 4.48 1.84
N ALA A 84 2.36 3.25 2.31
CA ALA A 84 2.60 2.96 3.72
C ALA A 84 4.07 2.62 3.93
N LEU A 85 4.69 3.25 4.91
CA LEU A 85 6.09 3.06 5.26
C LEU A 85 6.28 3.28 6.76
N ASP A 86 6.89 2.31 7.44
CA ASP A 86 7.29 2.39 8.85
C ASP A 86 6.15 2.87 9.78
N GLY A 87 4.96 2.30 9.64
CA GLY A 87 3.80 2.67 10.46
C GLY A 87 3.18 4.02 10.12
N HIS A 88 3.54 4.58 8.98
CA HIS A 88 2.98 5.84 8.48
C HIS A 88 2.32 5.63 7.14
N ILE A 89 1.32 6.44 6.86
CA ILE A 89 0.75 6.57 5.52
C ILE A 89 1.15 7.95 4.99
N PHE A 90 1.64 7.98 3.77
CA PHE A 90 1.95 9.22 3.05
C PHE A 90 1.01 9.33 1.86
N ALA A 91 0.28 10.43 1.76
CA ALA A 91 -0.52 10.75 0.59
C ALA A 91 0.10 11.93 -0.17
N PHE A 92 0.24 11.78 -1.48
CA PHE A 92 0.90 12.77 -2.33
C PHE A 92 -0.04 13.24 -3.43
N GLY A 93 -0.03 14.54 -3.66
CA GLY A 93 -0.75 15.15 -4.76
C GLY A 93 -2.26 15.09 -4.63
N GLY A 94 -2.93 14.81 -5.73
CA GLY A 94 -4.37 14.89 -5.81
C GLY A 94 -4.87 16.32 -5.91
N GLY A 95 -6.16 16.50 -5.73
CA GLY A 95 -6.79 17.81 -5.79
C GLY A 95 -8.12 17.88 -5.09
N ASP A 96 -8.64 19.10 -4.94
CA ASP A 96 -9.90 19.40 -4.28
C ASP A 96 -11.02 19.81 -5.27
N GLY A 97 -10.79 19.56 -6.56
CA GLY A 97 -11.69 19.96 -7.64
C GLY A 97 -11.42 21.35 -8.20
N MET A 98 -10.66 22.19 -7.51
CA MET A 98 -10.26 23.52 -7.94
C MET A 98 -8.77 23.64 -8.19
N SER A 99 -7.98 22.95 -7.36
CA SER A 99 -6.52 23.01 -7.38
C SER A 99 -5.92 21.61 -7.33
N TRP A 100 -4.79 21.42 -8.03
CA TRP A 100 -3.95 20.25 -7.91
C TRP A 100 -2.81 20.53 -6.94
N TYR A 101 -2.58 19.56 -6.05
CA TYR A 101 -1.56 19.71 -5.01
C TYR A 101 -0.22 19.16 -5.48
N ASN A 102 0.85 19.88 -5.17
CA ASN A 102 2.23 19.42 -5.31
C ASN A 102 2.87 19.06 -3.96
N THR A 103 2.04 18.80 -2.95
CA THR A 103 2.44 18.51 -1.58
C THR A 103 2.08 17.10 -1.18
N GLY A 104 2.81 16.56 -0.19
CA GLY A 104 2.48 15.32 0.48
C GLY A 104 2.10 15.56 1.94
N ILE A 105 1.33 14.66 2.51
CA ILE A 105 0.90 14.71 3.91
C ILE A 105 1.20 13.36 4.56
N PRO A 106 1.95 13.34 5.69
CA PRO A 106 2.13 12.14 6.47
C PRO A 106 1.00 11.94 7.48
N TRP A 107 0.62 10.67 7.72
CA TRP A 107 -0.20 10.25 8.83
C TRP A 107 0.50 9.23 9.66
N TYR A 108 0.32 9.34 10.96
CA TYR A 108 0.78 8.37 11.94
C TYR A 108 -0.35 7.38 12.24
N LEU A 109 -0.04 6.13 12.07
CA LEU A 109 -0.94 5.02 12.38
C LEU A 109 -0.79 4.61 13.86
#